data_955f14c15fafa7562e34eb8a3942115c
#
_entry.id   955f14c15fafa7562e34eb8a3942115c
#
_cell.length_a   1.000
_cell.length_b   1.000
_cell.length_c   1.000
_cell.angle_alpha   90.00
_cell.angle_beta   90.00
_cell.angle_gamma   90.00
#
_symmetry.space_group_name_H-M   'P 1'
#
loop_
_entity.id
_entity.type
_entity.pdbx_description
1 polymer ?
#
loop_
_entity_poly.entity_id
_entity_poly.type
_entity_poly.pdbx_seq_one_letter_code
_entity_poly.pdbx_strand_id
1 'polypeptide(L)'
;MKIIYIASLIILFFSAFASCSGEAEESRKYVHVPPTMPDSVYDKLQDGDIIMRKGTGPLSFHIMNATKEDYSHCGIIVKEDDKWRVIHAMGGSVSKGDVDGMQMVDLTEFVAYAADSMMFICRATFEDSLGTKIRDKAYEYLATEAPFDHSFNLFEQDRIYCSELIFCILRDITGENQMKIRKKKDSYQLLFSTFFDEEKYEPIFHLKDLAN
;
A
#
# COMPACT_ATOMS: atom_id res chain seq x y z
N MET A 1 -50.97 14.65 74.51
CA MET A 1 -50.99 14.14 73.12
C MET A 1 -50.81 15.34 72.22
N LYS A 2 -49.56 15.59 71.73
CA LYS A 2 -49.28 16.70 70.85
C LYS A 2 -48.93 16.12 69.48
N ILE A 3 -49.73 16.42 68.48
CA ILE A 3 -49.54 16.04 67.11
C ILE A 3 -48.71 17.11 66.49
N ILE A 4 -47.47 16.74 66.02
CA ILE A 4 -46.56 17.62 65.30
C ILE A 4 -46.80 17.39 63.82
N TYR A 5 -47.29 18.42 63.12
CA TYR A 5 -47.36 18.42 61.63
C TYR A 5 -45.99 18.77 61.07
N ILE A 6 -45.42 17.81 60.36
CA ILE A 6 -44.21 18.05 59.54
C ILE A 6 -44.68 18.44 58.15
N ALA A 7 -44.49 19.71 57.82
CA ALA A 7 -44.75 20.20 56.47
C ALA A 7 -43.56 19.80 55.57
N SER A 8 -43.84 18.89 54.64
CA SER A 8 -42.84 18.53 53.62
C SER A 8 -42.73 19.62 52.55
N LEU A 9 -41.61 20.29 52.56
CA LEU A 9 -41.23 21.25 51.52
C LEU A 9 -40.76 20.49 50.30
N ILE A 10 -41.54 20.39 49.24
CA ILE A 10 -41.19 19.83 47.97
C ILE A 10 -40.46 20.92 47.17
N ILE A 11 -39.14 20.85 47.11
CA ILE A 11 -38.30 21.69 46.22
C ILE A 11 -38.34 21.04 44.85
N LEU A 12 -39.06 21.69 43.92
CA LEU A 12 -39.03 21.34 42.51
C LEU A 12 -37.70 21.87 41.90
N PHE A 13 -36.74 20.98 41.71
CA PHE A 13 -35.59 21.23 40.87
C PHE A 13 -36.02 21.18 39.41
N PHE A 14 -36.22 22.33 38.80
CA PHE A 14 -36.25 22.48 37.33
C PHE A 14 -34.81 22.37 36.83
N SER A 15 -34.40 21.15 36.48
CA SER A 15 -33.18 20.97 35.69
C SER A 15 -33.47 21.42 34.26
N ALA A 16 -32.98 22.59 33.91
CA ALA A 16 -32.89 23.02 32.52
C ALA A 16 -31.92 22.07 31.78
N PHE A 17 -32.49 21.12 31.05
CA PHE A 17 -31.73 20.42 30.01
C PHE A 17 -31.41 21.44 28.91
N ALA A 18 -30.19 22.00 28.96
CA ALA A 18 -29.60 22.62 27.82
C ALA A 18 -29.41 21.52 26.76
N SER A 19 -30.31 21.49 25.80
CA SER A 19 -30.14 20.70 24.57
C SER A 19 -28.94 21.27 23.83
N CYS A 20 -27.76 20.69 24.06
CA CYS A 20 -26.69 20.79 23.09
C CYS A 20 -27.15 20.05 21.85
N SER A 21 -27.72 20.81 20.90
CA SER A 21 -27.78 20.38 19.53
C SER A 21 -26.32 20.35 19.04
N GLY A 22 -25.62 19.24 19.34
CA GLY A 22 -24.41 18.89 18.64
C GLY A 22 -24.83 18.70 17.20
N GLU A 23 -24.42 19.65 16.35
CA GLU A 23 -24.40 19.42 14.91
C GLU A 23 -23.62 18.11 14.74
N ALA A 24 -24.32 17.08 14.29
CA ALA A 24 -23.70 15.84 13.89
C ALA A 24 -22.75 16.25 12.76
N GLU A 25 -21.45 16.26 13.06
CA GLU A 25 -20.41 16.42 12.07
C GLU A 25 -20.63 15.29 11.06
N GLU A 26 -21.26 15.66 9.95
CA GLU A 26 -21.57 14.78 8.85
C GLU A 26 -20.23 14.19 8.41
N SER A 27 -19.93 12.98 8.86
CA SER A 27 -18.69 12.29 8.49
C SER A 27 -18.70 12.23 6.98
N ARG A 28 -17.94 13.13 6.36
CA ARG A 28 -17.74 13.14 4.91
C ARG A 28 -17.26 11.74 4.53
N LYS A 29 -18.13 10.95 3.93
CA LYS A 29 -17.76 9.65 3.39
C LYS A 29 -16.64 9.92 2.41
N TYR A 30 -15.46 9.42 2.73
CA TYR A 30 -14.33 9.47 1.81
C TYR A 30 -14.76 8.72 0.54
N VAL A 31 -14.98 9.47 -0.52
CA VAL A 31 -15.28 8.90 -1.84
C VAL A 31 -13.93 8.76 -2.53
N HIS A 32 -13.46 7.53 -2.62
CA HIS A 32 -12.26 7.23 -3.40
C HIS A 32 -12.57 7.49 -4.88
N VAL A 33 -11.90 8.48 -5.46
CA VAL A 33 -11.90 8.70 -6.91
C VAL A 33 -10.66 8.01 -7.45
N PRO A 34 -10.81 6.94 -8.26
CA PRO A 34 -9.67 6.25 -8.83
C PRO A 34 -8.81 7.21 -9.66
N PRO A 35 -7.51 7.32 -9.40
CA PRO A 35 -6.64 8.12 -10.25
C PRO A 35 -6.48 7.47 -11.63
N THR A 36 -6.21 8.29 -12.62
CA THR A 36 -5.84 7.85 -13.96
C THR A 36 -4.42 8.28 -14.26
N MET A 37 -3.71 7.46 -15.00
CA MET A 37 -2.36 7.76 -15.46
C MET A 37 -2.44 8.38 -16.85
N PRO A 38 -1.69 9.49 -17.14
CA PRO A 38 -1.66 10.10 -18.46
C PRO A 38 -1.10 9.15 -19.52
N ASP A 39 -1.61 9.22 -20.76
CA ASP A 39 -1.14 8.39 -21.88
C ASP A 39 0.37 8.54 -22.11
N SER A 40 0.92 9.75 -21.96
CA SER A 40 2.35 10.01 -22.08
C SER A 40 3.25 9.25 -21.09
N VAL A 41 2.69 8.69 -20.02
CA VAL A 41 3.41 7.83 -19.10
C VAL A 41 3.52 6.41 -19.66
N TYR A 42 2.44 5.92 -20.29
CA TYR A 42 2.44 4.58 -20.92
C TYR A 42 3.52 4.45 -21.98
N ASP A 43 3.83 5.53 -22.71
CA ASP A 43 4.88 5.55 -23.73
C ASP A 43 6.31 5.42 -23.16
N LYS A 44 6.47 5.70 -21.86
CA LYS A 44 7.77 5.64 -21.17
C LYS A 44 8.01 4.32 -20.46
N LEU A 45 6.95 3.54 -20.23
CA LEU A 45 7.05 2.29 -19.47
C LEU A 45 7.91 1.27 -20.17
N GLN A 46 8.60 0.48 -19.38
CA GLN A 46 9.39 -0.68 -19.83
C GLN A 46 9.12 -1.88 -18.91
N ASP A 47 9.38 -3.07 -19.43
CA ASP A 47 9.40 -4.29 -18.63
C ASP A 47 10.37 -4.14 -17.46
N GLY A 48 9.94 -4.56 -16.28
CA GLY A 48 10.74 -4.51 -15.06
C GLY A 48 10.70 -3.17 -14.32
N ASP A 49 9.94 -2.17 -14.79
CA ASP A 49 9.68 -0.96 -14.01
C ASP A 49 8.97 -1.33 -12.69
N ILE A 50 9.37 -0.65 -11.62
CA ILE A 50 8.81 -0.84 -10.28
C ILE A 50 7.73 0.21 -10.07
N ILE A 51 6.53 -0.23 -9.68
CA ILE A 51 5.43 0.66 -9.30
C ILE A 51 5.13 0.53 -7.82
N MET A 52 4.87 1.65 -7.16
CA MET A 52 4.38 1.65 -5.78
C MET A 52 3.24 2.64 -5.60
N ARG A 53 2.36 2.33 -4.64
CA ARG A 53 1.18 3.14 -4.33
C ARG A 53 0.89 3.19 -2.83
N LYS A 54 0.17 4.23 -2.41
CA LYS A 54 -0.53 4.26 -1.14
C LYS A 54 -1.85 3.50 -1.27
N GLY A 55 -2.10 2.53 -0.43
CA GLY A 55 -3.38 1.82 -0.39
C GLY A 55 -4.33 2.40 0.66
N THR A 56 -5.59 1.99 0.63
CA THR A 56 -6.68 2.49 1.51
C THR A 56 -7.10 1.52 2.60
N GLY A 57 -6.74 0.24 2.50
CA GLY A 57 -7.22 -0.79 3.43
C GLY A 57 -6.50 -0.79 4.79
N PRO A 58 -7.03 -1.52 5.79
CA PRO A 58 -6.42 -1.65 7.12
C PRO A 58 -4.96 -2.13 7.08
N LEU A 59 -4.64 -3.08 6.19
CA LEU A 59 -3.28 -3.57 5.99
C LEU A 59 -2.35 -2.46 5.53
N SER A 60 -2.79 -1.60 4.60
CA SER A 60 -2.02 -0.44 4.13
C SER A 60 -1.70 0.52 5.26
N PHE A 61 -2.66 0.83 6.13
CA PHE A 61 -2.43 1.66 7.33
C PHE A 61 -1.45 1.00 8.29
N HIS A 62 -1.53 -0.32 8.47
CA HIS A 62 -0.59 -1.04 9.30
C HIS A 62 0.85 -0.93 8.76
N ILE A 63 1.05 -1.16 7.46
CA ILE A 63 2.36 -1.06 6.80
C ILE A 63 2.92 0.36 6.93
N MET A 64 2.15 1.39 6.58
CA MET A 64 2.57 2.79 6.68
C MET A 64 2.94 3.18 8.13
N ASN A 65 2.16 2.73 9.11
CA ASN A 65 2.47 2.97 10.52
C ASN A 65 3.73 2.22 10.99
N ALA A 66 3.97 1.03 10.49
CA ALA A 66 5.15 0.24 10.83
C ALA A 66 6.41 0.82 10.22
N THR A 67 6.38 1.14 8.91
CA THR A 67 7.52 1.66 8.15
C THR A 67 7.74 3.15 8.35
N LYS A 68 6.72 3.92 8.76
CA LYS A 68 6.72 5.39 8.80
C LYS A 68 6.94 6.01 7.42
N GLU A 69 6.40 5.36 6.40
CA GLU A 69 6.45 5.78 5.00
C GLU A 69 5.05 5.93 4.44
N ASP A 70 4.89 6.72 3.38
CA ASP A 70 3.60 7.03 2.78
C ASP A 70 3.10 5.95 1.80
N TYR A 71 3.95 5.04 1.37
CA TYR A 71 3.61 3.94 0.47
C TYR A 71 3.38 2.65 1.27
N SER A 72 2.54 1.78 0.72
CA SER A 72 2.18 0.53 1.39
C SER A 72 2.09 -0.68 0.47
N HIS A 73 2.23 -0.47 -0.84
CA HIS A 73 2.12 -1.55 -1.81
C HIS A 73 2.97 -1.29 -3.04
N CYS A 74 3.51 -2.36 -3.64
CA CYS A 74 4.35 -2.28 -4.84
C CYS A 74 4.21 -3.54 -5.69
N GLY A 75 4.70 -3.44 -6.94
CA GLY A 75 4.76 -4.53 -7.90
C GLY A 75 5.72 -4.22 -9.05
N ILE A 76 5.80 -5.15 -9.98
CA ILE A 76 6.63 -5.08 -11.19
C ILE A 76 5.74 -4.90 -12.40
N ILE A 77 6.00 -3.86 -13.19
CA ILE A 77 5.31 -3.61 -14.47
C ILE A 77 5.91 -4.54 -15.53
N VAL A 78 5.03 -5.21 -16.25
CA VAL A 78 5.40 -6.08 -17.38
C VAL A 78 4.46 -5.86 -18.55
N LYS A 79 4.93 -6.09 -19.77
CA LYS A 79 4.10 -6.04 -20.97
C LYS A 79 3.69 -7.45 -21.40
N GLU A 80 2.40 -7.71 -21.49
CA GLU A 80 1.83 -8.97 -21.94
C GLU A 80 0.71 -8.71 -22.96
N ASP A 81 0.79 -9.34 -24.13
CA ASP A 81 -0.19 -9.19 -25.24
C ASP A 81 -0.54 -7.72 -25.53
N ASP A 82 0.48 -6.87 -25.65
CA ASP A 82 0.38 -5.41 -25.87
C ASP A 82 -0.29 -4.63 -24.74
N LYS A 83 -0.54 -5.24 -23.59
CA LYS A 83 -1.10 -4.61 -22.40
C LYS A 83 -0.07 -4.50 -21.28
N TRP A 84 -0.13 -3.41 -20.55
CA TRP A 84 0.65 -3.26 -19.35
C TRP A 84 -0.04 -3.93 -18.15
N ARG A 85 0.69 -4.80 -17.48
CA ARG A 85 0.27 -5.57 -16.30
C ARG A 85 1.17 -5.27 -15.11
N VAL A 86 0.73 -5.65 -13.92
CA VAL A 86 1.53 -5.58 -12.69
C VAL A 86 1.54 -6.94 -12.03
N ILE A 87 2.73 -7.50 -11.84
CA ILE A 87 2.95 -8.69 -11.02
C ILE A 87 3.26 -8.23 -9.60
N HIS A 88 2.48 -8.72 -8.64
CA HIS A 88 2.61 -8.35 -7.23
C HIS A 88 2.12 -9.45 -6.29
N ALA A 89 2.49 -9.38 -5.01
CA ALA A 89 1.92 -10.20 -3.95
C ALA A 89 0.89 -9.37 -3.16
N MET A 90 -0.36 -9.82 -3.09
CA MET A 90 -1.45 -9.13 -2.41
C MET A 90 -2.02 -9.98 -1.27
N GLY A 91 -2.16 -9.38 -0.08
CA GLY A 91 -2.88 -10.02 1.01
C GLY A 91 -4.39 -9.94 0.81
N GLY A 92 -5.03 -11.07 0.64
CA GLY A 92 -6.49 -11.21 0.56
C GLY A 92 -7.13 -11.02 1.92
N SER A 93 -7.24 -9.79 2.38
CA SER A 93 -7.66 -9.56 3.76
C SER A 93 -9.14 -9.23 3.95
N VAL A 94 -9.90 -8.93 2.90
CA VAL A 94 -11.19 -8.23 3.11
C VAL A 94 -12.34 -8.71 2.26
N SER A 95 -12.12 -9.30 1.09
CA SER A 95 -13.20 -9.74 0.21
C SER A 95 -13.17 -11.26 0.01
N LYS A 96 -14.32 -11.92 0.19
CA LYS A 96 -14.44 -13.34 -0.18
C LYS A 96 -14.20 -13.48 -1.68
N GLY A 97 -13.09 -14.10 -2.05
CA GLY A 97 -12.72 -14.37 -3.43
C GLY A 97 -11.49 -13.63 -3.94
N ASP A 98 -10.89 -12.73 -3.14
CA ASP A 98 -9.62 -12.10 -3.48
C ASP A 98 -8.49 -13.14 -3.42
N VAL A 99 -7.56 -13.06 -4.36
CA VAL A 99 -6.35 -13.88 -4.36
C VAL A 99 -5.48 -13.44 -3.19
N ASP A 100 -5.07 -14.42 -2.36
CA ASP A 100 -4.16 -14.19 -1.23
C ASP A 100 -2.77 -14.70 -1.60
N GLY A 101 -1.99 -13.88 -2.27
CA GLY A 101 -0.65 -14.28 -2.73
C GLY A 101 -0.23 -13.60 -4.02
N MET A 102 0.61 -14.32 -4.77
CA MET A 102 1.12 -13.88 -6.07
C MET A 102 0.01 -13.78 -7.11
N GLN A 103 -0.04 -12.65 -7.80
CA GLN A 103 -1.02 -12.40 -8.86
C GLN A 103 -0.50 -11.40 -9.89
N MET A 104 -1.16 -11.38 -11.05
CA MET A 104 -0.97 -10.39 -12.10
C MET A 104 -2.30 -9.72 -12.42
N VAL A 105 -2.33 -8.40 -12.41
CA VAL A 105 -3.51 -7.57 -12.68
C VAL A 105 -3.25 -6.56 -13.79
N ASP A 106 -4.29 -5.98 -14.37
CA ASP A 106 -4.12 -4.85 -15.29
C ASP A 106 -3.46 -3.65 -14.57
N LEU A 107 -2.57 -2.94 -15.25
CA LEU A 107 -1.93 -1.74 -14.68
C LEU A 107 -2.98 -0.70 -14.27
N THR A 108 -4.04 -0.53 -15.05
CA THR A 108 -5.16 0.39 -14.74
C THR A 108 -5.89 -0.02 -13.47
N GLU A 109 -6.06 -1.32 -13.24
CA GLU A 109 -6.63 -1.85 -12.01
C GLU A 109 -5.72 -1.56 -10.82
N PHE A 110 -4.42 -1.85 -10.95
CA PHE A 110 -3.46 -1.54 -9.88
C PHE A 110 -3.47 -0.07 -9.51
N VAL A 111 -3.47 0.83 -10.52
CA VAL A 111 -3.50 2.29 -10.34
C VAL A 111 -4.79 2.75 -9.66
N ALA A 112 -5.94 2.16 -10.02
CA ALA A 112 -7.24 2.56 -9.47
C ALA A 112 -7.34 2.44 -7.93
N TYR A 113 -6.51 1.61 -7.32
CA TYR A 113 -6.44 1.47 -5.84
C TYR A 113 -5.43 2.42 -5.18
N ALA A 114 -4.82 3.37 -5.90
CA ALA A 114 -3.94 4.36 -5.28
C ALA A 114 -4.74 5.42 -4.52
N ALA A 115 -4.50 5.53 -3.22
CA ALA A 115 -5.11 6.54 -2.37
C ALA A 115 -4.41 7.89 -2.52
N ASP A 116 -5.17 8.98 -2.34
CA ASP A 116 -4.67 10.36 -2.29
C ASP A 116 -3.77 10.72 -3.49
N SER A 117 -4.00 10.10 -4.66
CA SER A 117 -3.15 10.25 -5.85
C SER A 117 -1.67 9.97 -5.57
N MET A 118 -1.37 9.07 -4.62
CA MET A 118 0.01 8.72 -4.28
C MET A 118 0.43 7.44 -5.01
N MET A 119 1.13 7.65 -6.10
CA MET A 119 1.73 6.60 -6.91
C MET A 119 3.08 7.07 -7.45
N PHE A 120 4.03 6.16 -7.53
CA PHE A 120 5.36 6.41 -8.06
C PHE A 120 5.81 5.22 -8.92
N ILE A 121 6.45 5.52 -10.04
CA ILE A 121 7.06 4.52 -10.93
C ILE A 121 8.52 4.88 -11.09
N CYS A 122 9.40 3.89 -10.95
CA CYS A 122 10.82 4.03 -11.19
C CYS A 122 11.40 2.84 -11.94
N ARG A 123 12.59 3.04 -12.51
CA ARG A 123 13.36 2.02 -13.20
C ARG A 123 14.68 1.81 -12.50
N ALA A 124 15.02 0.55 -12.22
CA ALA A 124 16.35 0.21 -11.70
C ALA A 124 17.40 0.34 -12.81
N THR A 125 18.51 1.07 -12.52
CA THR A 125 19.51 1.45 -13.52
C THR A 125 20.95 1.05 -13.16
N PHE A 126 21.13 0.30 -12.07
CA PHE A 126 22.47 -0.05 -11.56
C PHE A 126 23.14 -1.23 -12.27
N GLU A 127 22.47 -1.83 -13.27
CA GLU A 127 23.03 -2.90 -14.12
C GLU A 127 22.37 -2.88 -15.50
N ASP A 128 23.11 -3.23 -16.55
CA ASP A 128 22.62 -3.30 -17.93
C ASP A 128 21.56 -4.40 -18.10
N SER A 129 20.55 -4.14 -18.92
CA SER A 129 19.46 -5.08 -19.23
C SER A 129 18.66 -5.55 -18.01
N LEU A 130 18.70 -4.78 -16.92
CA LEU A 130 18.08 -5.16 -15.64
C LEU A 130 16.56 -5.32 -15.77
N GLY A 131 15.89 -4.47 -16.54
CA GLY A 131 14.44 -4.53 -16.74
C GLY A 131 13.97 -5.90 -17.25
N THR A 132 14.63 -6.44 -18.27
CA THR A 132 14.31 -7.80 -18.78
C THR A 132 14.54 -8.88 -17.72
N LYS A 133 15.65 -8.81 -16.99
CA LYS A 133 15.95 -9.77 -15.92
C LYS A 133 14.90 -9.69 -14.79
N ILE A 134 14.47 -8.48 -14.42
CA ILE A 134 13.42 -8.26 -13.40
C ILE A 134 12.11 -8.85 -13.88
N ARG A 135 11.70 -8.58 -15.14
CA ARG A 135 10.50 -9.15 -15.74
C ARG A 135 10.53 -10.68 -15.69
N ASP A 136 11.58 -11.28 -16.19
CA ASP A 136 11.69 -12.74 -16.28
C ASP A 136 11.64 -13.38 -14.88
N LYS A 137 12.34 -12.80 -13.91
CA LYS A 137 12.31 -13.24 -12.53
C LYS A 137 10.94 -13.02 -11.87
N ALA A 138 10.22 -11.94 -12.20
CA ALA A 138 8.87 -11.70 -11.71
C ALA A 138 7.88 -12.78 -12.20
N TYR A 139 8.01 -13.24 -13.45
CA TYR A 139 7.24 -14.37 -13.96
C TYR A 139 7.61 -15.69 -13.28
N GLU A 140 8.88 -15.92 -12.96
CA GLU A 140 9.28 -17.10 -12.18
C GLU A 140 8.59 -17.10 -10.80
N TYR A 141 8.59 -15.98 -10.10
CA TYR A 141 7.88 -15.83 -8.82
C TYR A 141 6.36 -15.98 -8.96
N LEU A 142 5.76 -15.41 -10.00
CA LEU A 142 4.33 -15.55 -10.28
C LEU A 142 3.95 -17.05 -10.44
N ALA A 143 4.78 -17.82 -11.16
CA ALA A 143 4.55 -19.24 -11.40
C ALA A 143 4.66 -20.12 -10.13
N THR A 144 5.21 -19.60 -9.04
CA THR A 144 5.25 -20.31 -7.76
C THR A 144 3.89 -20.36 -7.07
N GLU A 145 2.98 -19.45 -7.42
CA GLU A 145 1.69 -19.27 -6.74
C GLU A 145 1.83 -19.07 -5.21
N ALA A 146 2.98 -18.54 -4.77
CA ALA A 146 3.27 -18.38 -3.35
C ALA A 146 2.16 -17.57 -2.65
N PRO A 147 1.63 -18.06 -1.50
CA PRO A 147 0.66 -17.34 -0.73
C PRO A 147 1.26 -16.07 -0.09
N PHE A 148 0.40 -15.12 0.28
CA PHE A 148 0.87 -13.89 0.92
C PHE A 148 1.43 -14.17 2.32
N ASP A 149 2.58 -13.55 2.63
CA ASP A 149 3.14 -13.59 3.99
C ASP A 149 2.49 -12.54 4.89
N HIS A 150 1.51 -12.96 5.68
CA HIS A 150 0.85 -12.12 6.68
C HIS A 150 1.69 -11.89 7.93
N SER A 151 2.80 -12.64 8.10
CA SER A 151 3.74 -12.45 9.21
C SER A 151 4.76 -11.35 8.95
N PHE A 152 4.96 -10.97 7.68
CA PHE A 152 6.02 -10.06 7.23
C PHE A 152 7.43 -10.52 7.68
N ASN A 153 7.67 -11.82 7.61
CA ASN A 153 8.92 -12.44 8.00
C ASN A 153 9.85 -12.62 6.79
N LEU A 154 10.78 -11.73 6.59
CA LEU A 154 11.74 -11.72 5.47
C LEU A 154 12.52 -13.03 5.28
N PHE A 155 12.51 -13.95 6.25
CA PHE A 155 13.24 -15.21 6.21
C PHE A 155 12.36 -16.44 5.94
N GLU A 156 11.05 -16.24 5.76
CA GLU A 156 10.11 -17.29 5.37
C GLU A 156 10.13 -17.43 3.84
N GLN A 157 10.35 -18.63 3.31
CA GLN A 157 10.60 -18.80 1.86
C GLN A 157 9.40 -19.35 1.07
N ASP A 158 8.39 -19.83 1.77
CA ASP A 158 7.19 -20.43 1.17
C ASP A 158 6.03 -19.43 1.01
N ARG A 159 6.22 -18.18 1.50
CA ARG A 159 5.27 -17.07 1.46
C ARG A 159 5.99 -15.82 1.03
N ILE A 160 5.26 -14.83 0.53
CA ILE A 160 5.88 -13.60 0.05
C ILE A 160 4.94 -12.41 0.20
N TYR A 161 5.44 -11.27 0.65
CA TYR A 161 4.70 -9.99 0.63
C TYR A 161 5.25 -9.03 -0.44
N CYS A 162 4.52 -7.96 -0.75
CA CYS A 162 4.76 -7.13 -1.93
C CYS A 162 6.20 -6.58 -2.05
N SER A 163 6.76 -5.98 -1.01
CA SER A 163 8.13 -5.44 -1.08
C SER A 163 9.20 -6.53 -0.97
N GLU A 164 8.89 -7.67 -0.36
CA GLU A 164 9.76 -8.84 -0.36
C GLU A 164 9.91 -9.45 -1.74
N LEU A 165 8.85 -9.47 -2.56
CA LEU A 165 8.93 -9.88 -3.95
C LEU A 165 10.03 -9.10 -4.70
N ILE A 166 10.02 -7.78 -4.58
CA ILE A 166 11.04 -6.95 -5.24
C ILE A 166 12.42 -7.20 -4.64
N PHE A 167 12.51 -7.31 -3.32
CA PHE A 167 13.75 -7.66 -2.63
C PHE A 167 14.35 -8.98 -3.14
N CYS A 168 13.54 -10.02 -3.23
CA CYS A 168 13.97 -11.34 -3.70
C CYS A 168 14.38 -11.30 -5.17
N ILE A 169 13.59 -10.65 -6.05
CA ILE A 169 13.92 -10.50 -7.45
C ILE A 169 15.28 -9.81 -7.63
N LEU A 170 15.49 -8.67 -6.98
CA LEU A 170 16.74 -7.91 -7.12
C LEU A 170 17.93 -8.68 -6.54
N ARG A 171 17.77 -9.34 -5.39
CA ARG A 171 18.79 -10.19 -4.78
C ARG A 171 19.16 -11.38 -5.67
N ASP A 172 18.19 -12.05 -6.27
CA ASP A 172 18.43 -13.22 -7.11
C ASP A 172 19.15 -12.86 -8.41
N ILE A 173 18.96 -11.64 -8.91
CA ILE A 173 19.63 -11.12 -10.10
C ILE A 173 21.06 -10.67 -9.80
N THR A 174 21.25 -9.92 -8.70
CA THR A 174 22.50 -9.22 -8.40
C THR A 174 23.41 -9.96 -7.42
N GLY A 175 22.88 -10.93 -6.70
CA GLY A 175 23.57 -11.60 -5.59
C GLY A 175 23.67 -10.78 -4.30
N GLU A 176 23.13 -9.54 -4.30
CA GLU A 176 23.26 -8.59 -3.21
C GLU A 176 21.91 -7.99 -2.80
N ASN A 177 21.86 -7.45 -1.58
CA ASN A 177 20.70 -6.66 -1.14
C ASN A 177 20.72 -5.26 -1.77
N GLN A 178 19.72 -4.96 -2.56
CA GLN A 178 19.52 -3.65 -3.21
C GLN A 178 18.49 -2.76 -2.48
N MET A 179 17.87 -3.22 -1.40
CA MET A 179 16.85 -2.47 -0.69
C MET A 179 17.30 -2.00 0.70
N LYS A 180 16.82 -0.84 1.12
CA LYS A 180 17.00 -0.34 2.49
C LYS A 180 16.23 -1.22 3.46
N ILE A 181 16.93 -1.77 4.46
CA ILE A 181 16.36 -2.60 5.51
C ILE A 181 16.48 -1.88 6.84
N ARG A 182 15.36 -1.75 7.56
CA ARG A 182 15.35 -1.29 8.95
C ARG A 182 15.18 -2.48 9.89
N LYS A 183 16.14 -2.71 10.76
CA LYS A 183 16.01 -3.69 11.85
C LYS A 183 15.21 -3.08 13.02
N LYS A 184 14.19 -3.80 13.51
CA LYS A 184 13.37 -3.39 14.64
C LYS A 184 13.18 -4.58 15.57
N LYS A 185 13.91 -4.61 16.69
CA LYS A 185 13.96 -5.75 17.64
C LYS A 185 14.16 -7.06 16.88
N ASP A 186 13.10 -7.85 16.75
CA ASP A 186 13.13 -9.20 16.17
C ASP A 186 12.57 -9.25 14.74
N SER A 187 12.36 -8.11 14.08
CA SER A 187 11.83 -8.01 12.72
C SER A 187 12.67 -7.12 11.81
N TYR A 188 12.53 -7.32 10.52
CA TYR A 188 13.16 -6.54 9.47
C TYR A 188 12.07 -5.91 8.59
N GLN A 189 12.24 -4.63 8.27
CA GLN A 189 11.30 -3.87 7.45
C GLN A 189 12.01 -3.45 6.18
N LEU A 190 11.48 -3.85 5.03
CA LEU A 190 11.88 -3.33 3.73
C LEU A 190 11.24 -1.96 3.52
N LEU A 191 12.04 -0.97 3.12
CA LEU A 191 11.61 0.42 3.02
C LEU A 191 11.36 0.82 1.56
N PHE A 192 10.20 1.44 1.30
CA PHE A 192 9.85 2.02 0.00
C PHE A 192 10.74 3.21 -0.38
N SER A 193 11.32 3.92 0.61
CA SER A 193 12.31 4.97 0.37
C SER A 193 13.58 4.50 -0.33
N THR A 194 13.75 3.19 -0.51
CA THR A 194 14.76 2.61 -1.39
C THR A 194 14.65 3.17 -2.81
N PHE A 195 13.45 3.27 -3.33
CA PHE A 195 13.17 3.60 -4.73
C PHE A 195 13.28 5.09 -5.06
N PHE A 196 13.57 5.93 -4.06
CA PHE A 196 13.91 7.36 -4.23
C PHE A 196 15.42 7.61 -4.28
N ASP A 197 16.24 6.59 -4.33
CA ASP A 197 17.68 6.69 -4.54
C ASP A 197 17.96 6.84 -6.03
N GLU A 198 18.06 8.08 -6.51
CA GLU A 198 18.23 8.42 -7.94
C GLU A 198 19.56 7.93 -8.52
N GLU A 199 20.54 7.53 -7.70
CA GLU A 199 21.77 6.88 -8.20
C GLU A 199 21.50 5.44 -8.68
N LYS A 200 20.41 4.82 -8.20
CA LYS A 200 20.04 3.44 -8.51
C LYS A 200 18.73 3.29 -9.26
N TYR A 201 17.82 4.25 -9.08
CA TYR A 201 16.46 4.18 -9.60
C TYR A 201 16.08 5.48 -10.30
N GLU A 202 15.92 5.43 -11.61
CA GLU A 202 15.42 6.54 -12.40
C GLU A 202 13.93 6.75 -12.17
N PRO A 203 13.47 7.94 -11.73
CA PRO A 203 12.04 8.24 -11.63
C PRO A 203 11.41 8.35 -13.03
N ILE A 204 10.38 7.54 -13.30
CA ILE A 204 9.62 7.55 -14.55
C ILE A 204 8.37 8.40 -14.42
N PHE A 205 7.68 8.29 -13.28
CA PHE A 205 6.44 9.02 -13.01
C PHE A 205 6.14 9.15 -11.53
N HIS A 206 5.65 10.33 -11.13
CA HIS A 206 5.13 10.58 -9.80
C HIS A 206 3.78 11.29 -9.91
N LEU A 207 2.71 10.64 -9.46
CA LEU A 207 1.35 11.17 -9.63
C LEU A 207 1.13 12.50 -8.89
N LYS A 208 1.85 12.77 -7.78
CA LYS A 208 1.83 14.07 -7.11
C LYS A 208 2.17 15.25 -8.03
N ASP A 209 2.95 15.02 -9.06
CA ASP A 209 3.42 16.07 -9.98
C ASP A 209 2.31 16.58 -10.89
N LEU A 210 1.17 15.87 -10.96
CA LEU A 210 -0.02 16.30 -11.71
C LEU A 210 -0.98 17.17 -10.88
N ALA A 211 -0.76 17.29 -9.58
CA ALA A 211 -1.65 18.03 -8.66
C ALA A 211 -1.25 19.53 -8.50
N ASN A 212 -0.24 19.99 -9.25
CA ASN A 212 0.27 21.37 -9.20
C ASN A 212 -0.13 22.19 -10.45
#